data_6ca1b61b3cce88634d23547161e89301
#
_entry.id   6ca1b61b3cce88634d23547161e89301
#
_cell.length_a   1.000
_cell.length_b   1.000
_cell.length_c   1.000
_cell.angle_alpha   90.00
_cell.angle_beta   90.00
_cell.angle_gamma   90.00
#
_symmetry.space_group_name_H-M   'P 1'
#
loop_
_entity.id
_entity.type
_entity.pdbx_description
1 polymer ?
#
loop_
_entity_poly.entity_id
_entity_poly.type
_entity_poly.pdbx_seq_one_letter_code
_entity_poly.pdbx_strand_id
1 'polypeptide(L)'
;MNSLQALIEQAFENRQNLSPNTASQDLLNAINEVLNGLDNGQFRVAEKINGEWMVHQWLKKAVLLSFKLFPNQIIDAGFCQFYDKIPLKYTDCSNELFQQSGVRVVPHAMVRRGAYVAKNTVLMPSYVNIGAYIDEGVMVDTWATVGSCAQIGRNVHLSGGAGIGGVLEPLQANPTIIEDNCFIGARSEIVEGVIVEKNSVISMGVFLGQSTKIYNRITGEISYGRIPAGSVVVAGNLPSHDGSHSLYCAVIVKQVDEKTRAKVSINDLLRAN
;
A
#
# COMPACT_ATOMS: atom_id res chain seq x y z
N MET A 1 -19.56 -7.38 17.91
CA MET A 1 -18.29 -7.94 17.37
C MET A 1 -18.64 -9.18 16.57
N ASN A 2 -18.19 -9.31 15.34
CA ASN A 2 -18.40 -10.51 14.53
C ASN A 2 -17.64 -11.68 15.20
N SER A 3 -18.17 -12.90 15.17
CA SER A 3 -17.55 -14.11 15.75
C SER A 3 -16.11 -14.34 15.22
N LEU A 4 -15.88 -14.03 13.94
CA LEU A 4 -14.58 -14.11 13.28
C LEU A 4 -13.55 -13.15 13.92
N GLN A 5 -13.90 -11.89 14.10
CA GLN A 5 -13.03 -10.89 14.74
C GLN A 5 -12.68 -11.29 16.17
N ALA A 6 -13.69 -11.75 16.96
CA ALA A 6 -13.44 -12.15 18.35
C ALA A 6 -12.45 -13.32 18.44
N LEU A 7 -12.54 -14.31 17.57
CA LEU A 7 -11.62 -15.45 17.51
C LEU A 7 -10.18 -15.01 17.17
N ILE A 8 -10.01 -14.13 16.18
CA ILE A 8 -8.70 -13.59 15.78
C ILE A 8 -8.09 -12.78 16.94
N GLU A 9 -8.87 -11.91 17.57
CA GLU A 9 -8.37 -11.09 18.69
C GLU A 9 -7.96 -11.94 19.90
N GLN A 10 -8.77 -12.91 20.28
CA GLN A 10 -8.44 -13.84 21.35
C GLN A 10 -7.17 -14.63 21.05
N ALA A 11 -7.04 -15.16 19.82
CA ALA A 11 -5.85 -15.89 19.40
C ALA A 11 -4.61 -15.00 19.42
N PHE A 12 -4.73 -13.76 18.98
CA PHE A 12 -3.62 -12.82 18.97
C PHE A 12 -3.13 -12.48 20.39
N GLU A 13 -4.03 -12.29 21.35
CA GLU A 13 -3.63 -12.07 22.75
C GLU A 13 -2.91 -13.31 23.33
N ASN A 14 -3.30 -14.52 22.93
CA ASN A 14 -2.64 -15.76 23.36
C ASN A 14 -1.50 -16.22 22.44
N ARG A 15 -1.05 -15.38 21.50
CA ARG A 15 -0.11 -15.77 20.42
C ARG A 15 1.20 -16.37 20.89
N GLN A 16 1.67 -16.04 22.10
CA GLN A 16 2.92 -16.60 22.61
C GLN A 16 2.84 -18.12 22.83
N ASN A 17 1.66 -18.64 23.14
CA ASN A 17 1.40 -20.06 23.38
C ASN A 17 0.99 -20.81 22.09
N LEU A 18 0.87 -20.12 20.95
CA LEU A 18 0.49 -20.72 19.68
C LEU A 18 1.72 -21.06 18.83
N SER A 19 1.63 -22.19 18.16
CA SER A 19 2.60 -22.68 17.17
C SER A 19 1.85 -23.37 16.02
N PRO A 20 2.50 -23.69 14.90
CA PRO A 20 1.88 -24.47 13.83
C PRO A 20 1.28 -25.80 14.31
N ASN A 21 1.88 -26.43 15.33
CA ASN A 21 1.44 -27.71 15.86
C ASN A 21 0.34 -27.63 16.93
N THR A 22 0.10 -26.43 17.51
CA THR A 22 -0.87 -26.22 18.59
C THR A 22 -2.09 -25.41 18.15
N ALA A 23 -2.05 -24.82 16.98
CA ALA A 23 -3.18 -24.06 16.43
C ALA A 23 -4.34 -25.00 16.08
N SER A 24 -5.54 -24.64 16.53
CA SER A 24 -6.74 -25.38 16.15
C SER A 24 -7.09 -25.18 14.69
N GLN A 25 -7.74 -26.16 14.08
CA GLN A 25 -8.21 -26.06 12.71
C GLN A 25 -9.17 -24.88 12.51
N ASP A 26 -10.02 -24.60 13.49
CA ASP A 26 -10.96 -23.45 13.45
C ASP A 26 -10.21 -22.12 13.38
N LEU A 27 -9.11 -21.97 14.12
CA LEU A 27 -8.27 -20.78 14.04
C LEU A 27 -7.58 -20.64 12.67
N LEU A 28 -7.03 -21.73 12.14
CA LEU A 28 -6.42 -21.72 10.81
C LEU A 28 -7.43 -21.39 9.71
N ASN A 29 -8.67 -21.90 9.83
CA ASN A 29 -9.77 -21.59 8.93
C ASN A 29 -10.15 -20.10 9.03
N ALA A 30 -10.27 -19.57 10.25
CA ALA A 30 -10.58 -18.15 10.47
C ALA A 30 -9.51 -17.21 9.88
N ILE A 31 -8.22 -17.54 10.05
CA ILE A 31 -7.13 -16.78 9.43
C ILE A 31 -7.26 -16.83 7.90
N ASN A 32 -7.51 -18.01 7.32
CA ASN A 32 -7.70 -18.17 5.89
C ASN A 32 -8.91 -17.39 5.37
N GLU A 33 -10.01 -17.35 6.11
CA GLU A 33 -11.19 -16.54 5.79
C GLU A 33 -10.85 -15.06 5.73
N VAL A 34 -10.08 -14.54 6.71
CA VAL A 34 -9.61 -13.16 6.69
C VAL A 34 -8.70 -12.88 5.50
N LEU A 35 -7.73 -13.76 5.24
CA LEU A 35 -6.82 -13.57 4.09
C LEU A 35 -7.57 -13.59 2.76
N ASN A 36 -8.57 -14.45 2.60
CA ASN A 36 -9.43 -14.47 1.42
C ASN A 36 -10.26 -13.20 1.30
N GLY A 37 -10.83 -12.72 2.42
CA GLY A 37 -11.60 -11.47 2.45
C GLY A 37 -10.74 -10.24 2.11
N LEU A 38 -9.47 -10.21 2.54
CA LEU A 38 -8.51 -9.19 2.13
C LEU A 38 -8.16 -9.34 0.64
N ASP A 39 -7.94 -10.57 0.17
CA ASP A 39 -7.55 -10.87 -1.21
C ASP A 39 -8.60 -10.46 -2.24
N ASN A 40 -9.87 -10.63 -1.90
CA ASN A 40 -11.01 -10.32 -2.79
C ASN A 40 -11.63 -8.93 -2.54
N GLY A 41 -11.11 -8.14 -1.59
CA GLY A 41 -11.58 -6.80 -1.27
C GLY A 41 -12.84 -6.74 -0.39
N GLN A 42 -13.33 -7.86 0.13
CA GLN A 42 -14.42 -7.89 1.11
C GLN A 42 -14.00 -7.25 2.43
N PHE A 43 -12.74 -7.42 2.82
CA PHE A 43 -12.14 -6.76 3.96
C PHE A 43 -11.07 -5.77 3.49
N ARG A 44 -10.97 -4.67 4.22
CA ARG A 44 -9.99 -3.62 3.97
C ARG A 44 -9.35 -3.20 5.29
N VAL A 45 -8.01 -3.12 5.32
CA VAL A 45 -7.29 -2.79 6.57
C VAL A 45 -7.59 -1.39 7.06
N ALA A 46 -7.81 -0.44 6.15
CA ALA A 46 -8.28 0.89 6.52
C ALA A 46 -9.34 1.40 5.53
N GLU A 47 -10.37 2.02 6.06
CA GLU A 47 -11.49 2.57 5.30
C GLU A 47 -11.76 4.01 5.71
N LYS A 48 -12.24 4.83 4.76
CA LYS A 48 -12.63 6.21 5.03
C LYS A 48 -14.10 6.25 5.48
N ILE A 49 -14.34 6.48 6.77
CA ILE A 49 -15.67 6.52 7.38
C ILE A 49 -15.91 7.95 7.87
N ASN A 50 -16.98 8.59 7.40
CA ASN A 50 -17.32 9.98 7.76
C ASN A 50 -16.16 10.98 7.51
N GLY A 51 -15.35 10.75 6.48
CA GLY A 51 -14.22 11.61 6.13
C GLY A 51 -12.90 11.29 6.82
N GLU A 52 -12.90 10.44 7.84
CA GLU A 52 -11.70 10.03 8.57
C GLU A 52 -11.29 8.59 8.26
N TRP A 53 -9.99 8.32 8.26
CA TRP A 53 -9.46 6.98 8.05
C TRP A 53 -9.53 6.17 9.33
N MET A 54 -10.28 5.06 9.28
CA MET A 54 -10.41 4.09 10.36
C MET A 54 -9.61 2.83 10.04
N VAL A 55 -8.78 2.38 10.98
CA VAL A 55 -7.94 1.17 10.84
C VAL A 55 -8.55 -0.01 11.57
N HIS A 56 -8.76 -1.10 10.85
CA HIS A 56 -9.25 -2.37 11.38
C HIS A 56 -8.08 -3.24 11.88
N GLN A 57 -7.59 -2.96 13.09
CA GLN A 57 -6.39 -3.61 13.65
C GLN A 57 -6.50 -5.13 13.71
N TRP A 58 -7.70 -5.69 13.88
CA TRP A 58 -7.93 -7.12 13.94
C TRP A 58 -7.53 -7.84 12.64
N LEU A 59 -7.63 -7.17 11.48
CA LEU A 59 -7.16 -7.69 10.19
C LEU A 59 -5.63 -7.79 10.16
N LYS A 60 -4.92 -6.80 10.70
CA LYS A 60 -3.46 -6.87 10.85
C LYS A 60 -3.04 -7.99 11.79
N LYS A 61 -3.80 -8.21 12.90
CA LYS A 61 -3.60 -9.34 13.82
C LYS A 61 -3.69 -10.68 13.08
N ALA A 62 -4.69 -10.86 12.21
CA ALA A 62 -4.85 -12.07 11.41
C ALA A 62 -3.66 -12.30 10.46
N VAL A 63 -3.17 -11.25 9.79
CA VAL A 63 -1.98 -11.33 8.93
C VAL A 63 -0.75 -11.76 9.75
N LEU A 64 -0.53 -11.19 10.93
CA LEU A 64 0.58 -11.56 11.81
C LEU A 64 0.47 -13.01 12.31
N LEU A 65 -0.75 -13.46 12.65
CA LEU A 65 -0.98 -14.85 13.02
C LEU A 65 -0.68 -15.81 11.85
N SER A 66 -0.97 -15.43 10.61
CA SER A 66 -0.63 -16.28 9.46
C SER A 66 0.87 -16.50 9.33
N PHE A 67 1.69 -15.45 9.53
CA PHE A 67 3.15 -15.60 9.53
C PHE A 67 3.67 -16.47 10.65
N LYS A 68 3.00 -16.49 11.78
CA LYS A 68 3.39 -17.33 12.92
C LYS A 68 2.98 -18.79 12.74
N LEU A 69 1.78 -19.03 12.20
CA LEU A 69 1.12 -20.35 12.27
C LEU A 69 1.21 -21.15 10.96
N PHE A 70 1.43 -20.50 9.83
CA PHE A 70 1.59 -21.23 8.57
C PHE A 70 3.03 -21.69 8.38
N PRO A 71 3.25 -22.92 7.87
CA PRO A 71 4.58 -23.41 7.53
C PRO A 71 5.09 -22.73 6.27
N ASN A 72 6.43 -22.66 6.13
CA ASN A 72 7.02 -22.35 4.83
C ASN A 72 6.79 -23.51 3.87
N GLN A 73 6.51 -23.19 2.62
CA GLN A 73 6.30 -24.13 1.52
C GLN A 73 7.11 -23.70 0.30
N ILE A 74 7.45 -24.66 -0.54
CA ILE A 74 8.02 -24.36 -1.86
C ILE A 74 6.92 -23.78 -2.72
N ILE A 75 7.20 -22.62 -3.32
CA ILE A 75 6.35 -21.94 -4.29
C ILE A 75 7.10 -21.98 -5.61
N ASP A 76 6.57 -22.72 -6.59
CA ASP A 76 7.13 -22.78 -7.93
C ASP A 76 6.63 -21.57 -8.73
N ALA A 77 7.55 -20.79 -9.27
CA ALA A 77 7.27 -19.64 -10.12
C ALA A 77 7.72 -19.88 -11.59
N GLY A 78 7.99 -21.11 -11.96
CA GLY A 78 8.43 -21.51 -13.29
C GLY A 78 9.90 -21.21 -13.57
N PHE A 79 10.36 -19.97 -13.37
CA PHE A 79 11.75 -19.56 -13.59
C PHE A 79 12.63 -19.67 -12.33
N CYS A 80 12.02 -19.78 -11.16
CA CYS A 80 12.69 -20.01 -9.89
C CYS A 80 11.72 -20.59 -8.87
N GLN A 81 12.22 -21.01 -7.72
CA GLN A 81 11.42 -21.45 -6.58
C GLN A 81 11.64 -20.51 -5.41
N PHE A 82 10.54 -20.24 -4.68
CA PHE A 82 10.57 -19.52 -3.42
C PHE A 82 10.27 -20.48 -2.26
N TYR A 83 10.60 -20.05 -1.03
CA TYR A 83 10.29 -20.79 0.17
C TYR A 83 9.67 -19.84 1.20
N ASP A 84 8.34 -19.76 1.21
CA ASP A 84 7.60 -18.79 2.02
C ASP A 84 6.27 -19.38 2.53
N LYS A 85 5.64 -18.65 3.44
CA LYS A 85 4.36 -19.00 4.08
C LYS A 85 3.14 -18.54 3.27
N ILE A 86 3.30 -17.48 2.49
CA ILE A 86 2.22 -16.82 1.78
C ILE A 86 2.41 -17.02 0.29
N PRO A 87 1.50 -17.74 -0.38
CA PRO A 87 1.57 -17.92 -1.83
C PRO A 87 1.38 -16.60 -2.58
N LEU A 88 1.72 -16.60 -3.85
CA LEU A 88 1.42 -15.48 -4.75
C LEU A 88 -0.05 -15.53 -5.19
N LYS A 89 -0.66 -14.35 -5.32
CA LYS A 89 -2.07 -14.18 -5.68
C LYS A 89 -2.42 -14.82 -7.03
N TYR A 90 -1.54 -14.70 -8.01
CA TYR A 90 -1.78 -15.13 -9.38
C TYR A 90 -1.18 -16.51 -9.72
N THR A 91 -0.76 -17.28 -8.70
CA THR A 91 -0.39 -18.68 -8.89
C THR A 91 -1.63 -19.46 -9.36
N ASP A 92 -1.49 -20.27 -10.39
CA ASP A 92 -2.56 -21.13 -10.95
C ASP A 92 -3.82 -20.37 -11.46
N CYS A 93 -3.71 -19.07 -11.75
CA CYS A 93 -4.79 -18.32 -12.37
C CYS A 93 -5.03 -18.77 -13.82
N SER A 94 -6.28 -19.14 -14.13
CA SER A 94 -6.68 -19.42 -15.51
C SER A 94 -6.81 -18.16 -16.36
N ASN A 95 -6.86 -18.31 -17.68
CA ASN A 95 -7.11 -17.19 -18.59
C ASN A 95 -8.45 -16.49 -18.30
N GLU A 96 -9.48 -17.27 -17.97
CA GLU A 96 -10.82 -16.75 -17.63
C GLU A 96 -10.80 -15.91 -16.35
N LEU A 97 -10.03 -16.33 -15.33
CA LEU A 97 -9.88 -15.57 -14.08
C LEU A 97 -9.15 -14.24 -14.33
N PHE A 98 -8.10 -14.24 -15.17
CA PHE A 98 -7.43 -12.99 -15.56
C PHE A 98 -8.37 -12.05 -16.32
N GLN A 99 -9.14 -12.57 -17.29
CA GLN A 99 -10.11 -11.77 -18.03
C GLN A 99 -11.19 -11.18 -17.11
N GLN A 100 -11.71 -11.98 -16.16
CA GLN A 100 -12.71 -11.52 -15.18
C GLN A 100 -12.15 -10.49 -14.21
N SER A 101 -10.87 -10.64 -13.80
CA SER A 101 -10.22 -9.68 -12.90
C SER A 101 -10.01 -8.32 -13.54
N GLY A 102 -9.87 -8.26 -14.85
CA GLY A 102 -9.57 -7.02 -15.59
C GLY A 102 -8.22 -6.40 -15.22
N VAL A 103 -7.29 -7.19 -14.66
CA VAL A 103 -5.96 -6.73 -14.24
C VAL A 103 -4.93 -7.16 -15.27
N ARG A 104 -4.05 -6.25 -15.66
CA ARG A 104 -2.87 -6.57 -16.47
C ARG A 104 -1.67 -6.79 -15.57
N VAL A 105 -1.10 -8.00 -15.59
CA VAL A 105 0.06 -8.40 -14.80
C VAL A 105 1.23 -8.66 -15.73
N VAL A 106 2.22 -7.77 -15.71
CA VAL A 106 3.41 -7.88 -16.55
C VAL A 106 4.41 -8.85 -15.89
N PRO A 107 5.13 -9.70 -16.65
CA PRO A 107 6.07 -10.66 -16.09
C PRO A 107 7.05 -10.03 -15.09
N HIS A 108 7.24 -10.74 -13.99
CA HIS A 108 7.93 -10.43 -12.74
C HIS A 108 7.16 -9.50 -11.78
N ALA A 109 5.92 -9.07 -12.10
CA ALA A 109 5.08 -8.49 -11.07
C ALA A 109 4.67 -9.55 -10.04
N MET A 110 4.92 -9.29 -8.76
CA MET A 110 4.61 -10.21 -7.67
C MET A 110 3.58 -9.60 -6.74
N VAL A 111 2.48 -10.32 -6.53
CA VAL A 111 1.43 -9.95 -5.58
C VAL A 111 1.25 -11.08 -4.57
N ARG A 112 1.40 -10.81 -3.28
CA ARG A 112 1.13 -11.80 -2.25
C ARG A 112 -0.37 -11.99 -2.06
N ARG A 113 -0.82 -13.24 -1.83
CA ARG A 113 -2.20 -13.52 -1.41
C ARG A 113 -2.57 -12.68 -0.19
N GLY A 114 -3.79 -12.18 -0.14
CA GLY A 114 -4.25 -11.23 0.85
C GLY A 114 -4.01 -9.78 0.48
N ALA A 115 -3.53 -9.49 -0.72
CA ALA A 115 -3.54 -8.16 -1.31
C ALA A 115 -4.68 -8.06 -2.33
N TYR A 116 -5.50 -7.02 -2.23
CA TYR A 116 -6.55 -6.73 -3.21
C TYR A 116 -6.01 -5.89 -4.35
N VAL A 117 -6.37 -6.27 -5.57
CA VAL A 117 -6.08 -5.51 -6.80
C VAL A 117 -7.35 -5.41 -7.62
N ALA A 118 -7.86 -4.20 -7.79
CA ALA A 118 -9.09 -3.95 -8.54
C ALA A 118 -8.87 -3.98 -10.06
N LYS A 119 -9.98 -4.07 -10.80
CA LYS A 119 -9.99 -4.06 -12.27
C LYS A 119 -9.35 -2.80 -12.85
N ASN A 120 -8.96 -2.87 -14.12
CA ASN A 120 -8.30 -1.78 -14.85
C ASN A 120 -6.95 -1.34 -14.22
N THR A 121 -6.40 -2.16 -13.33
CA THR A 121 -5.06 -1.96 -12.76
C THR A 121 -4.00 -2.56 -13.67
N VAL A 122 -2.89 -1.86 -13.83
CA VAL A 122 -1.70 -2.38 -14.50
C VAL A 122 -0.57 -2.53 -13.47
N LEU A 123 -0.07 -3.75 -13.35
CA LEU A 123 1.10 -4.07 -12.54
C LEU A 123 2.28 -4.32 -13.50
N MET A 124 3.18 -3.36 -13.63
CA MET A 124 4.48 -3.58 -14.24
C MET A 124 5.32 -4.48 -13.30
N PRO A 125 6.52 -4.94 -13.67
CA PRO A 125 7.40 -5.67 -12.75
C PRO A 125 7.53 -4.92 -11.42
N SER A 126 6.81 -5.34 -10.40
CA SER A 126 6.60 -4.62 -9.14
C SER A 126 6.29 -5.59 -8.02
N TYR A 127 6.22 -5.10 -6.79
CA TYR A 127 5.90 -5.94 -5.64
C TYR A 127 4.75 -5.36 -4.83
N VAL A 128 3.71 -6.19 -4.58
CA VAL A 128 2.56 -5.84 -3.75
C VAL A 128 2.47 -6.81 -2.57
N ASN A 129 2.57 -6.26 -1.38
CA ASN A 129 2.61 -7.06 -0.16
C ASN A 129 1.21 -7.33 0.41
N ILE A 130 1.12 -8.34 1.29
CA ILE A 130 -0.11 -8.79 1.94
C ILE A 130 -0.84 -7.65 2.68
N GLY A 131 -2.15 -7.65 2.63
CA GLY A 131 -3.01 -6.63 3.25
C GLY A 131 -3.08 -5.31 2.48
N ALA A 132 -2.27 -5.12 1.43
CA ALA A 132 -2.37 -3.95 0.56
C ALA A 132 -3.72 -3.94 -0.18
N TYR A 133 -4.24 -2.73 -0.39
CA TYR A 133 -5.44 -2.49 -1.17
C TYR A 133 -5.12 -1.56 -2.33
N ILE A 134 -5.29 -2.03 -3.54
CA ILE A 134 -5.08 -1.27 -4.77
C ILE A 134 -6.42 -1.12 -5.48
N ASP A 135 -6.92 0.11 -5.55
CA ASP A 135 -8.22 0.41 -6.15
C ASP A 135 -8.15 0.48 -7.69
N GLU A 136 -9.28 0.72 -8.31
CA GLU A 136 -9.49 0.69 -9.75
C GLU A 136 -8.62 1.70 -10.51
N GLY A 137 -8.11 1.28 -11.68
CA GLY A 137 -7.39 2.16 -12.61
C GLY A 137 -5.98 2.56 -12.16
N VAL A 138 -5.41 1.89 -11.18
CA VAL A 138 -4.06 2.17 -10.69
C VAL A 138 -3.00 1.66 -11.66
N MET A 139 -1.92 2.43 -11.82
CA MET A 139 -0.67 1.98 -12.41
C MET A 139 0.37 1.78 -11.32
N VAL A 140 0.88 0.57 -11.15
CA VAL A 140 2.06 0.27 -10.35
C VAL A 140 3.21 0.03 -11.32
N ASP A 141 4.06 1.04 -11.50
CA ASP A 141 5.09 1.02 -12.53
C ASP A 141 6.33 0.20 -12.11
N THR A 142 7.28 0.08 -13.01
CA THR A 142 8.44 -0.80 -12.93
C THR A 142 9.25 -0.57 -11.64
N TRP A 143 9.44 -1.65 -10.89
CA TRP A 143 10.14 -1.69 -9.60
C TRP A 143 9.51 -0.83 -8.49
N ALA A 144 8.27 -0.38 -8.67
CA ALA A 144 7.53 0.20 -7.56
C ALA A 144 7.12 -0.90 -6.54
N THR A 145 6.99 -0.50 -5.29
CA THR A 145 6.56 -1.39 -4.20
C THR A 145 5.35 -0.82 -3.47
N VAL A 146 4.41 -1.71 -3.13
CA VAL A 146 3.28 -1.41 -2.26
C VAL A 146 3.42 -2.27 -1.01
N GLY A 147 3.76 -1.65 0.10
CA GLY A 147 4.03 -2.32 1.37
C GLY A 147 2.79 -2.91 2.02
N SER A 148 3.01 -3.73 3.05
CA SER A 148 1.93 -4.42 3.78
C SER A 148 0.88 -3.44 4.28
N CYS A 149 -0.38 -3.72 4.01
CA CYS A 149 -1.53 -2.94 4.47
C CYS A 149 -1.66 -1.53 3.86
N ALA A 150 -0.75 -1.10 2.97
CA ALA A 150 -0.86 0.20 2.30
C ALA A 150 -2.16 0.31 1.49
N GLN A 151 -2.72 1.52 1.43
CA GLN A 151 -3.99 1.79 0.77
C GLN A 151 -3.76 2.72 -0.42
N ILE A 152 -4.06 2.25 -1.61
CA ILE A 152 -3.91 3.00 -2.86
C ILE A 152 -5.29 3.24 -3.44
N GLY A 153 -5.66 4.51 -3.58
CA GLY A 153 -6.93 4.96 -4.13
C GLY A 153 -7.01 4.84 -5.65
N ARG A 154 -8.16 5.20 -6.20
CA ARG A 154 -8.46 5.09 -7.63
C ARG A 154 -7.56 5.97 -8.49
N ASN A 155 -7.23 5.46 -9.68
CA ASN A 155 -6.48 6.20 -10.70
C ASN A 155 -5.13 6.74 -10.21
N VAL A 156 -4.56 6.17 -9.17
CA VAL A 156 -3.22 6.53 -8.69
C VAL A 156 -2.18 5.99 -9.65
N HIS A 157 -1.15 6.80 -9.90
CA HIS A 157 0.05 6.37 -10.61
C HIS A 157 1.23 6.33 -9.64
N LEU A 158 1.77 5.14 -9.41
CA LEU A 158 3.04 4.93 -8.71
C LEU A 158 4.13 4.76 -9.76
N SER A 159 4.96 5.79 -9.96
CA SER A 159 6.00 5.77 -11.00
C SER A 159 7.14 4.81 -10.67
N GLY A 160 8.02 4.58 -11.65
CA GLY A 160 9.09 3.60 -11.54
C GLY A 160 9.95 3.74 -10.28
N GLY A 161 10.05 2.63 -9.54
CA GLY A 161 10.79 2.56 -8.29
C GLY A 161 10.23 3.40 -7.14
N ALA A 162 8.99 3.87 -7.22
CA ALA A 162 8.34 4.50 -6.07
C ALA A 162 8.07 3.47 -4.98
N GLY A 163 8.37 3.81 -3.72
CA GLY A 163 8.13 2.96 -2.57
C GLY A 163 6.98 3.47 -1.71
N ILE A 164 5.95 2.64 -1.53
CA ILE A 164 4.90 2.90 -0.56
C ILE A 164 5.11 1.96 0.62
N GLY A 165 5.49 2.52 1.77
CA GLY A 165 5.85 1.76 2.95
C GLY A 165 4.69 0.98 3.53
N GLY A 166 5.02 -0.21 4.03
CA GLY A 166 4.08 -1.04 4.76
C GLY A 166 4.09 -0.73 6.24
N VAL A 167 2.92 -0.70 6.86
CA VAL A 167 2.78 -0.53 8.31
C VAL A 167 1.91 -1.68 8.85
N LEU A 168 2.50 -2.87 8.89
CA LEU A 168 1.88 -4.02 9.55
C LEU A 168 2.09 -3.94 11.06
N GLU A 169 3.28 -3.57 11.49
CA GLU A 169 3.66 -3.31 12.87
C GLU A 169 4.24 -1.89 13.01
N PRO A 170 3.96 -1.20 14.14
CA PRO A 170 3.05 -1.58 15.21
C PRO A 170 1.58 -1.54 14.78
N LEU A 171 0.73 -2.37 15.45
CA LEU A 171 -0.69 -2.56 15.08
C LEU A 171 -1.50 -1.26 15.06
N GLN A 172 -1.23 -0.38 16.03
CA GLN A 172 -1.93 0.90 16.20
C GLN A 172 -1.54 1.95 15.16
N ALA A 173 -0.40 1.79 14.48
CA ALA A 173 0.02 2.75 13.47
C ALA A 173 -0.88 2.68 12.22
N ASN A 174 -1.20 3.83 11.68
CA ASN A 174 -1.95 3.91 10.43
C ASN A 174 -1.14 3.31 9.28
N PRO A 175 -1.78 2.61 8.33
CA PRO A 175 -1.11 2.27 7.09
C PRO A 175 -0.81 3.52 6.27
N THR A 176 0.18 3.44 5.40
CA THR A 176 0.42 4.49 4.40
C THR A 176 -0.75 4.54 3.42
N ILE A 177 -1.25 5.74 3.15
CA ILE A 177 -2.45 5.96 2.35
C ILE A 177 -2.15 6.95 1.22
N ILE A 178 -2.42 6.55 0.00
CA ILE A 178 -2.43 7.41 -1.17
C ILE A 178 -3.87 7.48 -1.66
N GLU A 179 -4.50 8.64 -1.53
CA GLU A 179 -5.88 8.81 -1.96
C GLU A 179 -6.00 8.95 -3.49
N ASP A 180 -7.25 9.04 -3.97
CA ASP A 180 -7.60 9.00 -5.40
C ASP A 180 -6.88 10.06 -6.24
N ASN A 181 -6.58 9.69 -7.51
CA ASN A 181 -6.02 10.55 -8.54
C ASN A 181 -4.67 11.19 -8.18
N CYS A 182 -3.91 10.58 -7.28
CA CYS A 182 -2.56 11.03 -6.96
C CYS A 182 -1.53 10.50 -7.97
N PHE A 183 -0.49 11.30 -8.18
CA PHE A 183 0.70 10.89 -8.93
C PHE A 183 1.90 10.88 -7.98
N ILE A 184 2.56 9.73 -7.86
CA ILE A 184 3.77 9.57 -7.06
C ILE A 184 4.96 9.42 -8.00
N GLY A 185 5.83 10.41 -8.02
CA GLY A 185 6.98 10.49 -8.90
C GLY A 185 8.02 9.40 -8.64
N ALA A 186 8.80 9.10 -9.67
CA ALA A 186 9.80 8.02 -9.63
C ALA A 186 10.76 8.15 -8.44
N ARG A 187 11.10 7.02 -7.82
CA ARG A 187 12.04 6.94 -6.69
C ARG A 187 11.64 7.78 -5.47
N SER A 188 10.35 8.13 -5.34
CA SER A 188 9.83 8.71 -4.09
C SER A 188 9.47 7.61 -3.10
N GLU A 189 9.64 7.91 -1.81
CA GLU A 189 9.28 7.00 -0.71
C GLU A 189 8.24 7.68 0.18
N ILE A 190 7.07 7.04 0.34
CA ILE A 190 5.99 7.48 1.22
C ILE A 190 5.78 6.38 2.26
N VAL A 191 6.17 6.64 3.50
CA VAL A 191 6.27 5.58 4.51
C VAL A 191 5.63 5.99 5.84
N GLU A 192 5.68 5.12 6.84
CA GLU A 192 5.30 5.38 8.24
C GLU A 192 3.86 5.89 8.42
N GLY A 193 2.94 5.49 7.56
CA GLY A 193 1.53 5.87 7.69
C GLY A 193 1.22 7.31 7.26
N VAL A 194 2.09 7.94 6.47
CA VAL A 194 1.80 9.23 5.84
C VAL A 194 0.58 9.10 4.94
N ILE A 195 -0.27 10.13 4.94
CA ILE A 195 -1.44 10.24 4.09
C ILE A 195 -1.17 11.28 3.00
N VAL A 196 -1.27 10.88 1.74
CA VAL A 196 -1.28 11.79 0.59
C VAL A 196 -2.72 11.92 0.13
N GLU A 197 -3.32 13.08 0.36
CA GLU A 197 -4.71 13.32 0.01
C GLU A 197 -4.91 13.47 -1.49
N LYS A 198 -6.15 13.23 -1.93
CA LYS A 198 -6.58 13.16 -3.32
C LYS A 198 -6.06 14.28 -4.23
N ASN A 199 -5.85 13.93 -5.51
CA ASN A 199 -5.41 14.85 -6.55
C ASN A 199 -4.03 15.49 -6.32
N SER A 200 -3.21 14.95 -5.43
CA SER A 200 -1.86 15.47 -5.15
C SER A 200 -0.84 14.90 -6.14
N VAL A 201 0.19 15.68 -6.41
CA VAL A 201 1.32 15.31 -7.26
C VAL A 201 2.60 15.39 -6.43
N ILE A 202 3.21 14.26 -6.21
CA ILE A 202 4.52 14.14 -5.58
C ILE A 202 5.56 14.04 -6.70
N SER A 203 6.50 14.96 -6.74
CA SER A 203 7.60 14.94 -7.72
C SER A 203 8.55 13.77 -7.45
N MET A 204 9.40 13.46 -8.42
CA MET A 204 10.41 12.40 -8.25
C MET A 204 11.36 12.70 -7.07
N GLY A 205 11.80 11.65 -6.37
CA GLY A 205 12.80 11.74 -5.31
C GLY A 205 12.33 12.47 -4.04
N VAL A 206 11.05 12.45 -3.76
CA VAL A 206 10.48 13.00 -2.50
C VAL A 206 10.36 11.91 -1.46
N PHE A 207 10.90 12.12 -0.27
CA PHE A 207 10.89 11.18 0.85
C PHE A 207 10.00 11.71 1.98
N LEU A 208 8.94 10.96 2.31
CA LEU A 208 7.93 11.34 3.30
C LEU A 208 7.80 10.25 4.38
N GLY A 209 8.23 10.56 5.58
CA GLY A 209 7.95 9.82 6.80
C GLY A 209 7.23 10.71 7.81
N GLN A 210 6.86 10.16 8.98
CA GLN A 210 6.14 10.92 10.01
C GLN A 210 6.93 12.11 10.56
N SER A 211 8.25 12.04 10.54
CA SER A 211 9.14 13.12 11.02
C SER A 211 9.60 14.07 9.91
N THR A 212 9.25 13.80 8.65
CA THR A 212 9.62 14.67 7.54
C THR A 212 8.85 15.99 7.62
N LYS A 213 9.58 17.11 7.65
CA LYS A 213 8.97 18.43 7.57
C LYS A 213 8.34 18.64 6.19
N ILE A 214 7.09 19.06 6.18
CA ILE A 214 6.34 19.44 4.98
C ILE A 214 6.17 20.95 5.05
N TYR A 215 7.00 21.68 4.28
CA TYR A 215 6.97 23.13 4.24
C TYR A 215 6.05 23.62 3.12
N ASN A 216 5.03 24.37 3.47
CA ASN A 216 4.16 25.03 2.50
C ASN A 216 4.74 26.42 2.17
N ARG A 217 5.35 26.56 0.98
CA ARG A 217 5.98 27.83 0.61
C ARG A 217 5.01 28.98 0.38
N ILE A 218 3.69 28.68 0.25
CA ILE A 218 2.66 29.70 0.04
C ILE A 218 2.26 30.34 1.39
N THR A 219 2.10 29.49 2.43
CA THR A 219 1.67 29.95 3.76
C THR A 219 2.82 30.14 4.73
N GLY A 220 4.00 29.54 4.47
CA GLY A 220 5.13 29.49 5.40
C GLY A 220 4.99 28.46 6.51
N GLU A 221 3.90 27.69 6.52
CA GLU A 221 3.62 26.71 7.58
C GLU A 221 4.39 25.41 7.38
N ILE A 222 4.71 24.74 8.49
CA ILE A 222 5.31 23.42 8.54
C ILE A 222 4.29 22.46 9.14
N SER A 223 4.05 21.34 8.43
CA SER A 223 3.20 20.24 8.86
C SER A 223 3.94 18.90 8.77
N TYR A 224 3.30 17.83 9.23
CA TYR A 224 3.86 16.47 9.27
C TYR A 224 2.79 15.43 8.95
N GLY A 225 3.23 14.28 8.42
CA GLY A 225 2.42 13.06 8.28
C GLY A 225 1.28 13.13 7.27
N ARG A 226 0.99 14.30 6.68
CA ARG A 226 -0.13 14.47 5.74
C ARG A 226 0.17 15.51 4.67
N ILE A 227 -0.04 15.15 3.41
CA ILE A 227 -0.04 16.07 2.28
C ILE A 227 -1.49 16.46 1.97
N PRO A 228 -1.87 17.75 2.06
CA PRO A 228 -3.22 18.20 1.75
C PRO A 228 -3.61 17.98 0.29
N ALA A 229 -4.90 17.77 0.06
CA ALA A 229 -5.45 17.51 -1.27
C ALA A 229 -5.02 18.54 -2.32
N GLY A 230 -4.70 18.05 -3.53
CA GLY A 230 -4.32 18.90 -4.66
C GLY A 230 -2.95 19.56 -4.55
N SER A 231 -2.10 19.15 -3.63
CA SER A 231 -0.77 19.74 -3.46
C SER A 231 0.22 19.24 -4.51
N VAL A 232 1.06 20.12 -5.02
CA VAL A 232 2.27 19.74 -5.79
C VAL A 232 3.48 19.86 -4.87
N VAL A 233 4.15 18.71 -4.66
CA VAL A 233 5.23 18.56 -3.68
C VAL A 233 6.54 18.23 -4.37
N VAL A 234 7.60 18.90 -3.99
CA VAL A 234 8.97 18.66 -4.47
C VAL A 234 9.92 18.43 -3.31
N ALA A 235 11.06 17.82 -3.58
CA ALA A 235 12.18 17.74 -2.65
C ALA A 235 12.80 19.13 -2.41
N GLY A 236 13.15 19.42 -1.17
CA GLY A 236 13.80 20.66 -0.79
C GLY A 236 14.62 20.50 0.48
N ASN A 237 15.07 21.60 1.03
CA ASN A 237 15.73 21.66 2.32
C ASN A 237 15.38 22.95 3.07
N LEU A 238 15.49 22.92 4.38
CA LEU A 238 15.32 24.05 5.26
C LEU A 238 16.64 24.29 5.99
N PRO A 239 17.18 25.54 6.00
CA PRO A 239 18.37 25.87 6.76
C PRO A 239 18.11 25.76 8.26
N SER A 240 19.16 25.44 9.02
CA SER A 240 19.18 25.61 10.48
C SER A 240 19.11 27.09 10.84
N HIS A 241 18.70 27.38 12.08
CA HIS A 241 18.57 28.74 12.58
C HIS A 241 19.90 29.54 12.49
N ASP A 242 21.02 28.88 12.72
CA ASP A 242 22.38 29.45 12.66
C ASP A 242 23.01 29.41 11.25
N GLY A 243 22.31 28.84 10.26
CA GLY A 243 22.80 28.70 8.90
C GLY A 243 23.95 27.70 8.71
N SER A 244 24.32 26.94 9.76
CA SER A 244 25.46 26.01 9.71
C SER A 244 25.22 24.79 8.83
N HIS A 245 23.95 24.39 8.64
CA HIS A 245 23.55 23.25 7.83
C HIS A 245 22.12 23.41 7.32
N SER A 246 21.69 22.51 6.45
CA SER A 246 20.29 22.40 6.05
C SER A 246 19.83 20.95 6.13
N LEU A 247 18.56 20.74 6.45
CA LEU A 247 17.95 19.45 6.53
C LEU A 247 16.94 19.28 5.40
N TYR A 248 16.83 18.05 4.89
CA TYR A 248 15.82 17.68 3.92
C TYR A 248 14.41 18.02 4.43
N CYS A 249 13.57 18.50 3.51
CA CYS A 249 12.14 18.64 3.72
C CYS A 249 11.38 18.38 2.41
N ALA A 250 10.09 18.08 2.51
CA ALA A 250 9.18 18.14 1.37
C ALA A 250 8.60 19.56 1.28
N VAL A 251 8.49 20.10 0.08
CA VAL A 251 7.99 21.48 -0.13
C VAL A 251 6.73 21.46 -0.98
N ILE A 252 5.61 21.93 -0.45
CA ILE A 252 4.41 22.23 -1.22
C ILE A 252 4.68 23.52 -1.99
N VAL A 253 4.78 23.41 -3.33
CA VAL A 253 5.14 24.55 -4.18
C VAL A 253 3.96 25.27 -4.79
N LYS A 254 2.84 24.57 -5.01
CA LYS A 254 1.60 25.10 -5.56
C LYS A 254 0.46 24.11 -5.39
N GLN A 255 -0.76 24.52 -5.75
CA GLN A 255 -1.87 23.62 -5.98
C GLN A 255 -1.88 23.11 -7.43
N VAL A 256 -2.46 21.93 -7.64
CA VAL A 256 -2.57 21.29 -8.96
C VAL A 256 -3.41 22.17 -9.89
N ASP A 257 -2.86 22.50 -11.05
CA ASP A 257 -3.50 23.24 -12.14
C ASP A 257 -3.73 22.35 -13.38
N GLU A 258 -4.37 22.87 -14.41
CA GLU A 258 -4.64 22.13 -15.66
C GLU A 258 -3.35 21.65 -16.34
N LYS A 259 -2.26 22.46 -16.31
CA LYS A 259 -0.95 22.07 -16.88
C LYS A 259 -0.32 20.93 -16.12
N THR A 260 -0.49 20.88 -14.81
CA THR A 260 -0.02 19.77 -13.97
C THR A 260 -0.81 18.51 -14.29
N ARG A 261 -2.16 18.58 -14.41
CA ARG A 261 -3.01 17.45 -14.80
C ARG A 261 -2.64 16.88 -16.15
N ALA A 262 -2.45 17.73 -17.17
CA ALA A 262 -2.07 17.30 -18.52
C ALA A 262 -0.74 16.51 -18.54
N LYS A 263 0.22 16.86 -17.68
CA LYS A 263 1.49 16.12 -17.58
C LYS A 263 1.36 14.74 -16.96
N VAL A 264 0.37 14.51 -16.09
CA VAL A 264 0.16 13.24 -15.41
C VAL A 264 -0.88 12.35 -16.13
N SER A 265 -1.67 12.90 -17.07
CA SER A 265 -2.70 12.17 -17.84
C SER A 265 -2.17 11.33 -19.02
N ILE A 266 -0.88 11.44 -19.35
CA ILE A 266 -0.24 10.66 -20.45
C ILE A 266 -0.40 9.14 -20.28
N ASN A 267 -0.74 8.68 -19.08
CA ASN A 267 -0.90 7.26 -18.74
C ASN A 267 -2.21 6.64 -19.24
N ASP A 268 -3.17 7.41 -19.74
CA ASP A 268 -4.45 6.86 -20.21
C ASP A 268 -4.26 5.93 -21.43
N LEU A 269 -3.27 6.22 -22.28
CA LEU A 269 -2.91 5.36 -23.42
C LEU A 269 -2.30 4.01 -22.99
N LEU A 270 -1.69 3.93 -21.81
CA LEU A 270 -1.09 2.71 -21.28
C LEU A 270 -2.12 1.79 -20.61
N ARG A 271 -3.31 2.32 -20.33
CA ARG A 271 -4.45 1.60 -19.72
C ARG A 271 -5.40 1.02 -20.75
N ALA A 272 -5.33 1.48 -22.02
CA ALA A 272 -6.14 0.91 -23.11
C ALA A 272 -5.72 -0.54 -23.35
N ASN A 273 -6.70 -1.46 -23.25
CA ASN A 273 -6.56 -2.87 -23.60
C ASN A 273 -6.64 -3.07 -25.12
#